data_3060b492591d5873e11d162267a67ae6
#
_entry.id   3060b492591d5873e11d162267a67ae6
#
_cell.length_a   1.000
_cell.length_b   1.000
_cell.length_c   1.000
_cell.angle_alpha   90.00
_cell.angle_beta   90.00
_cell.angle_gamma   90.00
#
_symmetry.space_group_name_H-M   'P 1'
#
loop_
_entity.id
_entity.type
_entity.pdbx_description
1 polymer ?
#
loop_
_entity_poly.entity_id
_entity_poly.type
_entity_poly.pdbx_seq_one_letter_code
_entity_poly.pdbx_strand_id
1 'polypeptide(L)'
;MKKLRSIIAVMLVLSLAFALCACGGPKGPTEEDAEKYVKAVMDLMFTGDYDHSVKLADADDIEGTIESAVDDIVETILSDMVLSDDVIEDFKAVFMTMFSKVRYSVGTATKVEEGYDVPITIEPIILGDTLDKAVEDSLAEIMNDPEAANMTQDEMINKLMRLAVDQLKADVENPRYGESTVVTVRYKELQEGLYGVDEADGEKIGMALIQSQ
;
A
#
# COMPACT_ATOMS: atom_id res chain seq x y z
N MET A 1 -5.55 -9.66 11.24
CA MET A 1 -4.87 -10.07 10.01
C MET A 1 -5.75 -10.10 8.76
N LYS A 2 -6.91 -10.83 8.71
CA LYS A 2 -7.79 -10.78 7.52
C LYS A 2 -8.33 -9.38 7.21
N LYS A 3 -8.68 -8.59 8.24
CA LYS A 3 -9.17 -7.22 8.08
C LYS A 3 -8.08 -6.28 7.54
N LEU A 4 -6.84 -6.38 8.04
CA LEU A 4 -5.71 -5.55 7.57
C LEU A 4 -5.39 -5.80 6.09
N ARG A 5 -5.40 -7.06 5.65
CA ARG A 5 -5.22 -7.42 4.23
C ARG A 5 -6.33 -6.87 3.33
N SER A 6 -7.58 -6.95 3.81
CA SER A 6 -8.74 -6.43 3.08
C SER A 6 -8.69 -4.90 2.97
N ILE A 7 -8.18 -4.22 3.99
CA ILE A 7 -8.08 -2.76 4.05
C ILE A 7 -6.99 -2.26 3.11
N ILE A 8 -5.81 -2.87 3.11
CA ILE A 8 -4.73 -2.54 2.17
C ILE A 8 -5.16 -2.84 0.74
N ALA A 9 -5.94 -3.91 0.51
CA ALA A 9 -6.52 -4.21 -0.78
C ALA A 9 -7.49 -3.10 -1.26
N VAL A 10 -8.40 -2.66 -0.41
CA VAL A 10 -9.41 -1.62 -0.74
C VAL A 10 -8.76 -0.29 -1.13
N MET A 11 -7.59 0.03 -0.58
CA MET A 11 -6.94 1.30 -0.86
C MET A 11 -6.11 1.33 -2.13
N LEU A 12 -5.45 0.23 -2.44
CA LEU A 12 -4.81 0.07 -3.75
C LEU A 12 -5.83 0.14 -4.89
N VAL A 13 -7.06 -0.20 -4.59
CA VAL A 13 -8.19 -0.14 -5.49
C VAL A 13 -8.60 1.29 -5.86
N LEU A 14 -8.69 2.18 -4.89
CA LEU A 14 -9.07 3.58 -5.13
C LEU A 14 -8.02 4.34 -5.95
N SER A 15 -6.75 3.92 -5.87
CA SER A 15 -5.65 4.57 -6.59
C SER A 15 -5.40 4.03 -8.00
N LEU A 16 -5.87 2.82 -8.35
CA LEU A 16 -5.64 2.20 -9.66
C LEU A 16 -6.67 2.55 -10.73
N ALA A 17 -7.74 3.27 -10.40
CA ALA A 17 -8.65 3.81 -11.39
C ALA A 17 -8.03 4.96 -12.23
N PHE A 18 -6.68 4.94 -12.38
CA PHE A 18 -5.99 5.91 -13.22
C PHE A 18 -6.13 5.53 -14.67
N ALA A 19 -6.99 6.22 -15.30
CA ALA A 19 -7.22 6.09 -16.71
C ALA A 19 -6.22 6.93 -17.49
N LEU A 20 -5.53 6.31 -18.43
CA LEU A 20 -4.79 7.03 -19.44
C LEU A 20 -5.75 7.65 -20.45
N CYS A 21 -5.68 8.97 -20.63
CA CYS A 21 -5.94 9.52 -21.95
C CYS A 21 -4.82 9.02 -22.87
N ALA A 22 -4.98 7.84 -23.43
CA ALA A 22 -4.02 7.32 -24.38
C ALA A 22 -4.00 8.25 -25.59
N CYS A 23 -2.92 8.99 -25.76
CA CYS A 23 -2.48 9.40 -27.07
C CYS A 23 -2.02 8.15 -27.85
N GLY A 24 -2.80 7.08 -27.82
CA GLY A 24 -2.70 5.99 -28.77
C GLY A 24 -3.07 6.59 -30.13
N GLY A 25 -2.15 6.52 -31.08
CA GLY A 25 -2.49 6.79 -32.46
C GLY A 25 -3.64 5.86 -32.91
N PRO A 26 -4.11 5.89 -34.14
CA PRO A 26 -5.29 5.16 -34.61
C PRO A 26 -5.25 3.63 -34.50
N LYS A 27 -4.27 3.06 -33.79
CA LYS A 27 -4.04 1.62 -33.59
C LYS A 27 -4.23 1.11 -32.16
N GLY A 28 -4.62 1.98 -31.18
CA GLY A 28 -4.70 1.62 -29.77
C GLY A 28 -3.32 1.47 -29.11
N PRO A 29 -3.28 1.12 -27.78
CA PRO A 29 -2.04 0.96 -27.04
C PRO A 29 -1.24 -0.27 -27.51
N THR A 30 0.05 -0.29 -27.21
CA THR A 30 0.98 -1.38 -27.47
C THR A 30 1.35 -2.12 -26.18
N GLU A 31 2.10 -3.23 -26.30
CA GLU A 31 2.68 -3.96 -25.15
C GLU A 31 3.59 -3.02 -24.33
N GLU A 32 4.42 -2.23 -25.00
CA GLU A 32 5.30 -1.25 -24.35
C GLU A 32 4.52 -0.17 -23.60
N ASP A 33 3.39 0.28 -24.14
CA ASP A 33 2.52 1.25 -23.44
C ASP A 33 1.93 0.66 -22.17
N ALA A 34 1.52 -0.62 -22.22
CA ALA A 34 1.00 -1.35 -21.06
C ALA A 34 2.05 -1.50 -19.94
N GLU A 35 3.28 -1.90 -20.31
CA GLU A 35 4.42 -2.01 -19.38
C GLU A 35 4.73 -0.67 -18.71
N LYS A 36 4.87 0.38 -19.52
CA LYS A 36 5.16 1.74 -19.03
C LYS A 36 4.07 2.26 -18.10
N TYR A 37 2.81 2.00 -18.44
CA TYR A 37 1.68 2.41 -17.62
C TYR A 37 1.74 1.73 -16.26
N VAL A 38 1.78 0.40 -16.23
CA VAL A 38 1.82 -0.37 -14.99
C VAL A 38 3.03 0.03 -14.16
N LYS A 39 4.19 0.24 -14.81
CA LYS A 39 5.38 0.72 -14.10
C LYS A 39 5.17 2.12 -13.50
N ALA A 40 4.61 3.06 -14.26
CA ALA A 40 4.37 4.41 -13.77
C ALA A 40 3.40 4.43 -12.58
N VAL A 41 2.35 3.59 -12.61
CA VAL A 41 1.42 3.43 -11.48
C VAL A 41 2.14 2.89 -10.26
N MET A 42 2.95 1.83 -10.42
CA MET A 42 3.71 1.23 -9.32
C MET A 42 4.75 2.20 -8.75
N ASP A 43 5.50 2.89 -9.63
CA ASP A 43 6.51 3.88 -9.23
C ASP A 43 5.85 4.99 -8.41
N LEU A 44 4.75 5.53 -8.89
CA LEU A 44 4.01 6.56 -8.21
C LEU A 44 3.50 6.12 -6.84
N MET A 45 2.91 4.93 -6.75
CA MET A 45 2.35 4.39 -5.50
C MET A 45 3.42 4.14 -4.42
N PHE A 46 4.61 3.70 -4.83
CA PHE A 46 5.62 3.24 -3.87
C PHE A 46 6.81 4.17 -3.72
N THR A 47 7.08 5.03 -4.70
CA THR A 47 8.21 5.96 -4.65
C THR A 47 7.78 7.44 -4.65
N GLY A 48 6.51 7.71 -4.97
CA GLY A 48 6.02 9.08 -5.17
C GLY A 48 6.56 9.76 -6.42
N ASP A 49 7.31 9.05 -7.27
CA ASP A 49 7.90 9.58 -8.51
C ASP A 49 7.67 8.58 -9.65
N TYR A 50 7.48 9.05 -10.87
CA TYR A 50 7.26 8.22 -12.04
C TYR A 50 7.74 8.91 -13.33
N ASP A 51 7.82 8.16 -14.43
CA ASP A 51 8.14 8.72 -15.74
C ASP A 51 7.00 9.61 -16.27
N HIS A 52 7.12 10.93 -16.13
CA HIS A 52 6.15 11.92 -16.59
C HIS A 52 5.89 11.92 -18.10
N SER A 53 6.63 11.11 -18.90
CA SER A 53 6.26 10.86 -20.29
C SER A 53 5.02 10.00 -20.43
N VAL A 54 4.68 9.23 -19.38
CA VAL A 54 3.43 8.49 -19.25
C VAL A 54 2.37 9.42 -18.69
N LYS A 55 1.33 9.66 -19.48
CA LYS A 55 0.21 10.49 -19.02
C LYS A 55 -0.71 9.64 -18.17
N LEU A 56 -0.64 9.81 -16.88
CA LEU A 56 -1.66 9.34 -15.95
C LEU A 56 -2.76 10.38 -15.85
N ALA A 57 -4.03 9.98 -15.98
CA ALA A 57 -5.13 10.91 -15.75
C ALA A 57 -5.07 11.38 -14.28
N ASP A 58 -5.32 12.67 -14.07
CA ASP A 58 -5.33 13.31 -12.75
C ASP A 58 -4.00 13.18 -11.96
N ALA A 59 -2.86 13.09 -12.66
CA ALA A 59 -1.54 13.02 -12.04
C ALA A 59 -1.24 14.19 -11.08
N ASP A 60 -1.85 15.34 -11.29
CA ASP A 60 -1.69 16.51 -10.42
C ASP A 60 -2.36 16.34 -9.04
N ASP A 61 -3.28 15.37 -8.89
CA ASP A 61 -3.96 15.05 -7.62
C ASP A 61 -3.31 13.88 -6.86
N ILE A 62 -2.29 13.25 -7.43
CA ILE A 62 -1.82 11.94 -6.99
C ILE A 62 -0.97 12.01 -5.70
N GLU A 63 -0.20 13.09 -5.50
CA GLU A 63 0.55 13.28 -4.25
C GLU A 63 -0.39 13.31 -3.06
N GLY A 64 -1.54 13.99 -3.19
CA GLY A 64 -2.63 13.96 -2.22
C GLY A 64 -3.35 12.61 -2.11
N THR A 65 -3.35 11.80 -3.16
CA THR A 65 -4.08 10.51 -3.19
C THR A 65 -3.40 9.46 -2.31
N ILE A 66 -2.06 9.40 -2.27
CA ILE A 66 -1.33 8.45 -1.41
C ILE A 66 -1.52 8.81 0.05
N GLU A 67 -1.40 10.10 0.40
CA GLU A 67 -1.65 10.58 1.75
C GLU A 67 -3.10 10.28 2.17
N SER A 68 -4.08 10.59 1.31
CA SER A 68 -5.49 10.28 1.55
C SER A 68 -5.73 8.78 1.72
N ALA A 69 -5.08 7.96 0.89
CA ALA A 69 -5.19 6.51 1.00
C ALA A 69 -4.60 6.00 2.33
N VAL A 70 -3.47 6.54 2.77
CA VAL A 70 -2.89 6.22 4.10
C VAL A 70 -3.81 6.70 5.21
N ASP A 71 -4.43 7.87 5.07
CA ASP A 71 -5.41 8.39 6.02
C ASP A 71 -6.60 7.45 6.18
N ASP A 72 -7.18 6.98 5.08
CA ASP A 72 -8.29 6.04 5.08
C ASP A 72 -7.91 4.69 5.73
N ILE A 73 -6.64 4.23 5.53
CA ILE A 73 -6.11 3.02 6.21
C ILE A 73 -6.10 3.22 7.70
N VAL A 74 -5.44 4.26 8.10
CA VAL A 74 -5.19 4.55 9.52
C VAL A 74 -6.53 4.76 10.22
N GLU A 75 -7.45 5.54 9.60
CA GLU A 75 -8.80 5.72 10.13
C GLU A 75 -9.54 4.39 10.26
N THR A 76 -9.49 3.52 9.24
CA THR A 76 -10.20 2.23 9.30
C THR A 76 -9.60 1.27 10.32
N ILE A 77 -8.27 1.25 10.50
CA ILE A 77 -7.59 0.40 11.49
C ILE A 77 -7.88 0.89 12.90
N LEU A 78 -7.90 2.20 13.10
CA LEU A 78 -7.95 2.85 14.41
C LEU A 78 -9.34 3.36 14.78
N SER A 79 -10.36 3.18 13.92
CA SER A 79 -11.73 3.71 14.09
C SER A 79 -12.39 3.42 15.44
N ASP A 80 -12.05 2.30 16.05
CA ASP A 80 -12.62 1.86 17.33
C ASP A 80 -11.78 2.31 18.55
N MET A 81 -10.73 3.13 18.33
CA MET A 81 -9.79 3.56 19.37
C MET A 81 -9.80 5.07 19.53
N VAL A 82 -9.72 5.54 20.78
CA VAL A 82 -9.51 6.96 21.09
C VAL A 82 -8.01 7.19 21.25
N LEU A 83 -7.37 7.62 20.15
CA LEU A 83 -5.94 7.87 20.11
C LEU A 83 -5.64 9.37 20.04
N SER A 84 -4.48 9.74 20.53
CA SER A 84 -3.96 11.10 20.39
C SER A 84 -3.43 11.34 18.96
N ASP A 85 -3.51 12.58 18.50
CA ASP A 85 -3.13 12.97 17.14
C ASP A 85 -1.69 12.56 16.80
N ASP A 86 -0.77 12.66 17.76
CA ASP A 86 0.63 12.28 17.56
C ASP A 86 0.83 10.76 17.33
N VAL A 87 0.03 9.92 17.97
CA VAL A 87 0.05 8.46 17.71
C VAL A 87 -0.49 8.16 16.32
N ILE A 88 -1.55 8.84 15.90
CA ILE A 88 -2.13 8.71 14.55
C ILE A 88 -1.11 9.13 13.49
N GLU A 89 -0.46 10.28 13.64
CA GLU A 89 0.57 10.78 12.73
C GLU A 89 1.77 9.81 12.65
N ASP A 90 2.18 9.25 13.78
CA ASP A 90 3.24 8.25 13.82
C ASP A 90 2.87 6.96 13.07
N PHE A 91 1.61 6.50 13.16
CA PHE A 91 1.09 5.40 12.36
C PHE A 91 1.16 5.69 10.87
N LYS A 92 0.70 6.87 10.44
CA LYS A 92 0.77 7.32 9.05
C LYS A 92 2.21 7.29 8.54
N ALA A 93 3.14 7.83 9.31
CA ALA A 93 4.56 7.84 8.96
C ALA A 93 5.15 6.43 8.78
N VAL A 94 4.72 5.47 9.60
CA VAL A 94 5.11 4.05 9.45
C VAL A 94 4.61 3.48 8.13
N PHE A 95 3.33 3.71 7.78
CA PHE A 95 2.78 3.22 6.51
C PHE A 95 3.46 3.85 5.30
N MET A 96 3.68 5.18 5.33
CA MET A 96 4.41 5.87 4.26
C MET A 96 5.82 5.31 4.09
N THR A 97 6.54 5.09 5.20
CA THR A 97 7.88 4.49 5.17
C THR A 97 7.83 3.07 4.62
N MET A 98 6.86 2.26 5.03
CA MET A 98 6.68 0.89 4.55
C MET A 98 6.44 0.87 3.03
N PHE A 99 5.56 1.71 2.50
CA PHE A 99 5.32 1.80 1.07
C PHE A 99 6.57 2.18 0.29
N SER A 100 7.37 3.14 0.79
CA SER A 100 8.64 3.54 0.15
C SER A 100 9.70 2.42 0.10
N LYS A 101 9.52 1.33 0.87
CA LYS A 101 10.44 0.19 0.93
C LYS A 101 9.96 -1.02 0.12
N VAL A 102 8.78 -0.96 -0.50
CA VAL A 102 8.28 -2.05 -1.34
C VAL A 102 9.23 -2.30 -2.50
N ARG A 103 9.55 -3.56 -2.74
CA ARG A 103 10.38 -4.00 -3.86
C ARG A 103 9.51 -4.70 -4.90
N TYR A 104 9.59 -4.21 -6.12
CA TYR A 104 8.85 -4.77 -7.24
C TYR A 104 9.62 -4.62 -8.55
N SER A 105 9.21 -5.39 -9.54
CA SER A 105 9.63 -5.22 -10.93
C SER A 105 8.46 -5.55 -11.86
N VAL A 106 8.29 -4.75 -12.90
CA VAL A 106 7.29 -4.97 -13.95
C VAL A 106 7.93 -5.78 -15.06
N GLY A 107 7.32 -6.88 -15.44
CA GLY A 107 7.79 -7.75 -16.51
C GLY A 107 7.16 -7.39 -17.86
N THR A 108 7.47 -8.20 -18.87
CA THR A 108 7.02 -7.96 -20.25
C THR A 108 5.53 -8.23 -20.40
N ALA A 109 4.81 -7.28 -20.98
CA ALA A 109 3.40 -7.42 -21.30
C ALA A 109 3.16 -8.46 -22.38
N THR A 110 2.06 -9.16 -22.27
CA THR A 110 1.63 -10.14 -23.28
C THR A 110 0.22 -9.79 -23.77
N LYS A 111 0.08 -9.66 -25.09
CA LYS A 111 -1.22 -9.36 -25.69
C LYS A 111 -2.21 -10.51 -25.46
N VAL A 112 -3.42 -10.17 -25.04
CA VAL A 112 -4.55 -11.07 -24.84
C VAL A 112 -5.78 -10.59 -25.60
N GLU A 113 -6.89 -11.29 -25.49
CA GLU A 113 -8.11 -10.95 -26.24
C GLU A 113 -8.63 -9.55 -25.89
N GLU A 114 -8.58 -9.19 -24.60
CA GLU A 114 -9.02 -7.86 -24.11
C GLU A 114 -7.86 -7.12 -23.42
N GLY A 115 -6.90 -6.59 -24.19
CA GLY A 115 -5.81 -5.79 -23.67
C GLY A 115 -4.49 -6.55 -23.53
N TYR A 116 -3.80 -6.36 -22.41
CA TYR A 116 -2.46 -6.90 -22.16
C TYR A 116 -2.33 -7.39 -20.73
N ASP A 117 -1.84 -8.61 -20.55
CA ASP A 117 -1.44 -9.12 -19.24
C ASP A 117 -0.02 -8.66 -18.92
N VAL A 118 0.15 -7.98 -17.81
CA VAL A 118 1.44 -7.43 -17.35
C VAL A 118 1.80 -8.09 -16.01
N PRO A 119 2.86 -8.92 -15.96
CA PRO A 119 3.29 -9.54 -14.71
C PRO A 119 4.08 -8.54 -13.85
N ILE A 120 3.78 -8.51 -12.56
CA ILE A 120 4.49 -7.72 -11.56
C ILE A 120 5.06 -8.70 -10.55
N THR A 121 6.38 -8.71 -10.39
CA THR A 121 7.05 -9.45 -9.32
C THR A 121 7.17 -8.56 -8.11
N ILE A 122 6.66 -8.99 -6.95
CA ILE A 122 6.67 -8.25 -5.69
C ILE A 122 7.41 -9.07 -4.65
N GLU A 123 8.36 -8.46 -3.93
CA GLU A 123 8.95 -9.00 -2.71
C GLU A 123 8.14 -8.47 -1.52
N PRO A 124 7.26 -9.28 -0.91
CA PRO A 124 6.41 -8.82 0.18
C PRO A 124 7.23 -8.45 1.41
N ILE A 125 6.81 -7.40 2.11
CA ILE A 125 7.38 -7.06 3.42
C ILE A 125 6.78 -8.00 4.47
N ILE A 126 7.65 -8.62 5.27
CA ILE A 126 7.23 -9.47 6.38
C ILE A 126 6.98 -8.60 7.60
N LEU A 127 5.70 -8.36 7.90
CA LEU A 127 5.27 -7.68 9.13
C LEU A 127 4.77 -8.66 10.20
N GLY A 128 4.65 -9.95 9.87
CA GLY A 128 3.89 -10.97 10.57
C GLY A 128 3.98 -10.95 12.09
N ASP A 129 5.06 -11.52 12.62
CA ASP A 129 5.23 -11.65 14.08
C ASP A 129 5.58 -10.31 14.75
N THR A 130 5.99 -9.31 13.98
CA THR A 130 6.48 -8.04 14.50
C THR A 130 5.39 -7.23 15.17
N LEU A 131 4.22 -7.11 14.53
CA LEU A 131 3.11 -6.34 15.11
C LEU A 131 2.53 -7.06 16.35
N ASP A 132 2.28 -8.36 16.25
CA ASP A 132 1.74 -9.14 17.35
C ASP A 132 2.72 -9.11 18.54
N LYS A 133 4.02 -9.28 18.25
CA LYS A 133 5.08 -9.22 19.25
C LYS A 133 5.26 -7.80 19.80
N ALA A 134 5.23 -6.77 18.98
CA ALA A 134 5.29 -5.37 19.43
C ALA A 134 4.17 -5.07 20.44
N VAL A 135 2.95 -5.54 20.16
CA VAL A 135 1.81 -5.39 21.07
C VAL A 135 2.00 -6.21 22.35
N GLU A 136 2.48 -7.46 22.27
CA GLU A 136 2.79 -8.29 23.44
C GLU A 136 3.88 -7.68 24.32
N ASP A 137 5.00 -7.28 23.73
CA ASP A 137 6.14 -6.68 24.45
C ASP A 137 5.72 -5.35 25.09
N SER A 138 4.95 -4.51 24.38
CA SER A 138 4.41 -3.25 24.90
C SER A 138 3.42 -3.46 26.04
N LEU A 139 2.57 -4.48 25.93
CA LEU A 139 1.64 -4.84 27.02
C LEU A 139 2.41 -5.30 28.26
N ALA A 140 3.46 -6.11 28.09
CA ALA A 140 4.30 -6.56 29.20
C ALA A 140 5.03 -5.39 29.86
N GLU A 141 5.50 -4.40 29.09
CA GLU A 141 6.12 -3.18 29.61
C GLU A 141 5.12 -2.37 30.45
N ILE A 142 3.89 -2.14 29.91
CA ILE A 142 2.85 -1.42 30.64
C ILE A 142 2.45 -2.14 31.94
N MET A 143 2.32 -3.47 31.91
CA MET A 143 1.98 -4.24 33.11
C MET A 143 3.04 -4.17 34.21
N ASN A 144 4.29 -3.90 33.86
CA ASN A 144 5.40 -3.73 34.80
C ASN A 144 5.61 -2.24 35.21
N ASP A 145 4.88 -1.32 34.64
CA ASP A 145 4.96 0.12 34.97
C ASP A 145 4.15 0.41 36.24
N PRO A 146 4.78 0.90 37.32
CA PRO A 146 4.06 1.29 38.55
C PRO A 146 3.01 2.38 38.34
N GLU A 147 3.15 3.21 37.30
CA GLU A 147 2.20 4.28 36.97
C GLU A 147 0.95 3.75 36.25
N ALA A 148 1.04 2.57 35.62
CA ALA A 148 -0.08 1.98 34.87
C ALA A 148 -1.35 1.78 35.70
N ALA A 149 -1.21 1.52 37.02
CA ALA A 149 -2.33 1.36 37.95
C ALA A 149 -3.17 2.64 38.12
N ASN A 150 -2.64 3.80 37.74
CA ASN A 150 -3.30 5.10 37.86
C ASN A 150 -3.77 5.64 36.50
N MET A 151 -3.48 4.94 35.38
CA MET A 151 -3.88 5.34 34.05
C MET A 151 -5.34 5.02 33.79
N THR A 152 -6.01 5.88 33.06
CA THR A 152 -7.30 5.60 32.45
C THR A 152 -7.13 4.56 31.33
N GLN A 153 -8.23 3.96 30.87
CA GLN A 153 -8.20 3.03 29.76
C GLN A 153 -7.63 3.68 28.47
N ASP A 154 -8.02 4.91 28.18
CA ASP A 154 -7.55 5.63 26.98
C ASP A 154 -6.06 5.96 27.07
N GLU A 155 -5.55 6.36 28.23
CA GLU A 155 -4.11 6.59 28.46
C GLU A 155 -3.32 5.30 28.27
N MET A 156 -3.83 4.17 28.73
CA MET A 156 -3.20 2.86 28.58
C MET A 156 -3.16 2.43 27.11
N ILE A 157 -4.27 2.62 26.38
CA ILE A 157 -4.34 2.31 24.94
C ILE A 157 -3.36 3.20 24.16
N ASN A 158 -3.33 4.50 24.41
CA ASN A 158 -2.39 5.43 23.76
C ASN A 158 -0.94 5.05 24.03
N LYS A 159 -0.59 4.69 25.27
CA LYS A 159 0.76 4.23 25.60
C LYS A 159 1.12 2.92 24.87
N LEU A 160 0.21 1.96 24.87
CA LEU A 160 0.39 0.69 24.15
C LEU A 160 0.65 0.92 22.67
N MET A 161 -0.17 1.75 22.05
CA MET A 161 -0.07 2.04 20.62
C MET A 161 1.21 2.81 20.27
N ARG A 162 1.62 3.74 21.11
CA ARG A 162 2.90 4.45 20.95
C ARG A 162 4.10 3.50 20.96
N LEU A 163 4.18 2.62 21.95
CA LEU A 163 5.25 1.63 22.04
C LEU A 163 5.25 0.68 20.84
N ALA A 164 4.06 0.22 20.40
CA ALA A 164 3.94 -0.62 19.23
C ALA A 164 4.38 0.09 17.94
N VAL A 165 4.04 1.36 17.78
CA VAL A 165 4.48 2.18 16.64
C VAL A 165 5.98 2.39 16.65
N ASP A 166 6.59 2.69 17.79
CA ASP A 166 8.04 2.88 17.89
C ASP A 166 8.80 1.61 17.48
N GLN A 167 8.26 0.44 17.83
CA GLN A 167 8.83 -0.83 17.41
C GLN A 167 8.63 -1.08 15.91
N LEU A 168 7.44 -0.77 15.36
CA LEU A 168 7.19 -0.87 13.92
C LEU A 168 8.07 0.07 13.11
N LYS A 169 8.34 1.29 13.60
CA LYS A 169 9.29 2.22 12.96
C LYS A 169 10.66 1.57 12.75
N ALA A 170 11.20 0.92 13.79
CA ALA A 170 12.49 0.25 13.70
C ALA A 170 12.50 -0.87 12.65
N ASP A 171 11.41 -1.62 12.54
CA ASP A 171 11.30 -2.74 11.61
C ASP A 171 11.09 -2.29 10.16
N VAL A 172 10.31 -1.24 9.92
CA VAL A 172 10.11 -0.73 8.55
C VAL A 172 11.32 0.05 8.02
N GLU A 173 12.21 0.55 8.87
CA GLU A 173 13.49 1.12 8.44
C GLU A 173 14.40 0.07 7.79
N ASN A 174 14.37 -1.18 8.30
CA ASN A 174 15.18 -2.31 7.82
C ASN A 174 14.28 -3.53 7.58
N PRO A 175 13.37 -3.48 6.61
CA PRO A 175 12.36 -4.50 6.44
C PRO A 175 12.96 -5.84 6.01
N ARG A 176 12.35 -6.91 6.50
CA ARG A 176 12.59 -8.26 5.99
C ARG A 176 11.64 -8.52 4.82
N TYR A 177 12.13 -9.20 3.80
CA TYR A 177 11.35 -9.54 2.62
C TYR A 177 11.08 -11.03 2.58
N GLY A 178 9.87 -11.38 2.15
CA GLY A 178 9.45 -12.75 1.90
C GLY A 178 9.81 -13.26 0.51
N GLU A 179 9.31 -14.44 0.17
CA GLU A 179 9.47 -15.00 -1.17
C GLU A 179 8.72 -14.14 -2.19
N SER A 180 9.39 -13.86 -3.31
CA SER A 180 8.80 -13.08 -4.40
C SER A 180 7.52 -13.74 -4.92
N THR A 181 6.49 -12.95 -5.11
CA THR A 181 5.21 -13.36 -5.69
C THR A 181 4.98 -12.65 -7.01
N VAL A 182 4.51 -13.37 -8.03
CA VAL A 182 4.13 -12.78 -9.31
C VAL A 182 2.62 -12.54 -9.33
N VAL A 183 2.24 -11.28 -9.51
CA VAL A 183 0.85 -10.85 -9.73
C VAL A 183 0.72 -10.43 -11.18
N THR A 184 -0.27 -10.94 -11.90
CA THR A 184 -0.57 -10.49 -13.25
C THR A 184 -1.77 -9.57 -13.23
N VAL A 185 -1.58 -8.35 -13.73
CA VAL A 185 -2.64 -7.36 -13.90
C VAL A 185 -3.00 -7.21 -15.36
N ARG A 186 -4.24 -6.85 -15.66
CA ARG A 186 -4.72 -6.64 -17.01
C ARG A 186 -4.87 -5.18 -17.34
N TYR A 187 -4.01 -4.69 -18.25
CA TYR A 187 -4.16 -3.37 -18.85
C TYR A 187 -5.13 -3.45 -20.03
N LYS A 188 -6.28 -2.80 -19.90
CA LYS A 188 -7.37 -2.88 -20.90
C LYS A 188 -8.11 -1.56 -21.03
N GLU A 189 -8.97 -1.47 -22.03
CA GLU A 189 -9.92 -0.36 -22.15
C GLU A 189 -10.99 -0.48 -21.06
N LEU A 190 -11.06 0.52 -20.18
CA LEU A 190 -12.05 0.61 -19.10
C LEU A 190 -13.29 1.37 -19.53
N GLN A 191 -13.09 2.39 -20.38
CA GLN A 191 -14.12 3.19 -21.03
C GLN A 191 -13.60 3.60 -22.40
N GLU A 192 -14.46 4.12 -23.29
CA GLU A 192 -14.08 4.50 -24.66
C GLU A 192 -12.86 5.42 -24.68
N GLY A 193 -11.73 4.91 -25.20
CA GLY A 193 -10.45 5.62 -25.28
C GLY A 193 -9.68 5.73 -23.97
N LEU A 194 -10.15 5.11 -22.92
CA LEU A 194 -9.60 5.17 -21.58
C LEU A 194 -9.06 3.80 -21.16
N TYR A 195 -7.74 3.67 -21.06
CA TYR A 195 -7.07 2.43 -20.73
C TYR A 195 -6.49 2.44 -19.31
N GLY A 196 -6.50 1.31 -18.63
CA GLY A 196 -6.00 1.19 -17.27
C GLY A 196 -6.04 -0.24 -16.75
N VAL A 197 -5.77 -0.39 -15.47
CA VAL A 197 -5.90 -1.63 -14.69
C VAL A 197 -7.17 -1.52 -13.86
N ASP A 198 -7.96 -2.60 -13.79
CA ASP A 198 -9.20 -2.57 -13.01
C ASP A 198 -8.98 -2.79 -11.51
N GLU A 199 -10.03 -2.50 -10.76
CA GLU A 199 -10.06 -2.58 -9.30
C GLU A 199 -9.63 -3.95 -8.76
N ALA A 200 -10.15 -5.05 -9.36
CA ALA A 200 -9.86 -6.40 -8.90
C ALA A 200 -8.38 -6.78 -9.05
N ASP A 201 -7.70 -6.22 -10.06
CA ASP A 201 -6.26 -6.43 -10.25
C ASP A 201 -5.44 -5.58 -9.27
N GLY A 202 -5.92 -4.40 -8.88
CA GLY A 202 -5.35 -3.61 -7.80
C GLY A 202 -5.38 -4.33 -6.46
N GLU A 203 -6.50 -4.97 -6.12
CA GLU A 203 -6.61 -5.80 -4.91
C GLU A 203 -5.57 -6.92 -4.86
N LYS A 204 -5.25 -7.55 -6.01
CA LYS A 204 -4.21 -8.59 -6.07
C LYS A 204 -2.83 -8.05 -5.73
N ILE A 205 -2.50 -6.83 -6.18
CA ILE A 205 -1.25 -6.16 -5.82
C ILE A 205 -1.22 -5.95 -4.31
N GLY A 206 -2.27 -5.36 -3.73
CA GLY A 206 -2.37 -5.11 -2.30
C GLY A 206 -2.20 -6.37 -1.45
N MET A 207 -2.83 -7.47 -1.84
CA MET A 207 -2.67 -8.75 -1.15
C MET A 207 -1.26 -9.34 -1.23
N ALA A 208 -0.50 -9.00 -2.27
CA ALA A 208 0.86 -9.48 -2.46
C ALA A 208 1.91 -8.67 -1.69
N LEU A 209 1.59 -7.46 -1.21
CA LEU A 209 2.53 -6.57 -0.53
C LEU A 209 2.92 -7.02 0.88
N ILE A 210 2.00 -7.72 1.56
CA ILE A 210 2.18 -8.13 2.95
C ILE A 210 2.02 -9.63 3.07
N GLN A 211 3.04 -10.28 3.55
CA GLN A 211 3.01 -11.70 3.91
C GLN A 211 2.93 -11.84 5.43
N SER A 212 1.89 -12.53 5.93
CA SER A 212 1.88 -13.07 7.29
C SER A 212 2.53 -14.45 7.26
N GLN A 213 3.52 -14.67 8.07
CA GLN A 213 4.03 -16.02 8.35
C GLN A 213 3.06 -16.77 9.25
#